data_5b86318d4ec6420b4a0080ba2aa3c3ea
#
_entry.id   5b86318d4ec6420b4a0080ba2aa3c3ea
#
_cell.length_a   1.000
_cell.length_b   1.000
_cell.length_c   1.000
_cell.angle_alpha   90.00
_cell.angle_beta   90.00
_cell.angle_gamma   90.00
#
_symmetry.space_group_name_H-M   'P 1'
#
loop_
_entity.id
_entity.type
_entity.pdbx_description
1 polymer ?
#
loop_
_entity_poly.entity_id
_entity_poly.type
_entity_poly.pdbx_seq_one_letter_code
_entity_poly.pdbx_strand_id
1 'polypeptide(L)'
;MAAHNELGKWGEGYPSEEIVKGDMEKKGGFVVEEEGRVVGYFAFLPSPDLTYKKIYDGKWLDDKTDYHVVHRIASYPEVHGVFSSILDFCLSRDRNIRIDTHRDNKIMQHNLLKHGFSYCGIIYLLSGDERLAYQRI
;
A
#
# COMPACT_ATOMS: atom_id res chain seq x y z
N MET A 1 -10.52 -7.02 1.29
CA MET A 1 -11.48 -6.08 1.51
C MET A 1 -12.78 -6.74 1.55
N ALA A 2 -13.51 -6.36 2.40
CA ALA A 2 -14.79 -6.89 2.40
C ALA A 2 -15.41 -6.53 1.12
N ALA A 3 -16.32 -7.21 0.80
CA ALA A 3 -17.08 -6.93 -0.32
C ALA A 3 -17.47 -5.52 -0.26
N HIS A 4 -17.26 -4.88 -1.23
CA HIS A 4 -17.86 -3.66 -1.35
C HIS A 4 -18.62 -3.67 -2.60
N ASN A 5 -19.47 -2.85 -2.75
CA ASN A 5 -20.25 -2.77 -3.91
C ASN A 5 -20.06 -1.42 -4.52
N GLU A 6 -19.61 -0.49 -3.75
CA GLU A 6 -19.36 0.84 -4.20
C GLU A 6 -18.17 1.36 -3.46
N LEU A 7 -17.58 2.44 -3.93
CA LEU A 7 -16.36 2.93 -3.36
C LEU A 7 -16.42 3.14 -1.86
N GLY A 8 -17.49 3.61 -1.31
CA GLY A 8 -17.59 3.86 0.11
C GLY A 8 -17.78 2.65 0.97
N LYS A 9 -17.83 1.46 0.39
CA LYS A 9 -18.19 0.26 1.13
C LYS A 9 -17.13 -0.82 1.14
N TRP A 10 -15.89 -0.41 1.04
CA TRP A 10 -14.77 -1.34 1.07
C TRP A 10 -14.55 -1.77 2.51
N GLY A 11 -14.84 -3.03 2.81
CA GLY A 11 -14.70 -3.54 4.14
C GLY A 11 -15.53 -2.72 5.10
N GLU A 12 -15.08 -2.54 6.29
CA GLU A 12 -15.75 -1.79 7.33
C GLU A 12 -15.67 -0.27 7.11
N GLY A 13 -15.66 0.15 5.86
CA GLY A 13 -15.56 1.55 5.54
C GLY A 13 -14.14 2.06 5.40
N TYR A 14 -13.18 1.17 5.37
CA TYR A 14 -11.80 1.58 5.12
C TYR A 14 -11.29 0.93 3.84
N PRO A 15 -10.65 1.69 2.93
CA PRO A 15 -10.50 3.14 3.05
C PRO A 15 -11.85 3.85 2.91
N SER A 16 -12.03 4.93 3.64
CA SER A 16 -13.27 5.70 3.61
C SER A 16 -13.39 6.47 2.30
N GLU A 17 -14.61 6.89 2.00
CA GLU A 17 -14.85 7.72 0.83
C GLU A 17 -14.02 9.01 0.87
N GLU A 18 -13.89 9.62 2.05
CA GLU A 18 -13.09 10.83 2.19
C GLU A 18 -11.63 10.59 1.91
N ILE A 19 -11.08 9.47 2.38
CA ILE A 19 -9.69 9.11 2.10
C ILE A 19 -9.48 8.90 0.61
N VAL A 20 -10.39 8.18 -0.03
CA VAL A 20 -10.30 7.90 -1.46
C VAL A 20 -10.37 9.20 -2.26
N LYS A 21 -11.27 10.11 -1.90
CA LYS A 21 -11.36 11.41 -2.56
C LYS A 21 -10.08 12.21 -2.39
N GLY A 22 -9.52 12.21 -1.18
CA GLY A 22 -8.26 12.91 -0.92
C GLY A 22 -7.12 12.36 -1.78
N ASP A 23 -7.04 11.06 -1.92
CA ASP A 23 -6.02 10.43 -2.76
C ASP A 23 -6.22 10.79 -4.23
N MET A 24 -7.47 10.79 -4.69
CA MET A 24 -7.80 11.15 -6.08
C MET A 24 -7.45 12.61 -6.36
N GLU A 25 -7.73 13.50 -5.43
CA GLU A 25 -7.39 14.91 -5.58
C GLU A 25 -5.88 15.12 -5.69
N LYS A 26 -5.10 14.29 -5.01
CA LYS A 26 -3.64 14.31 -5.10
C LYS A 26 -3.13 13.54 -6.30
N LYS A 27 -4.02 13.00 -7.12
CA LYS A 27 -3.69 12.15 -8.26
C LYS A 27 -2.90 10.90 -7.85
N GLY A 28 -3.11 10.46 -6.61
CA GLY A 28 -2.45 9.27 -6.08
C GLY A 28 -3.36 8.09 -5.87
N GLY A 29 -4.66 8.26 -6.10
CA GLY A 29 -5.63 7.17 -5.97
C GLY A 29 -5.85 6.47 -7.30
N PHE A 30 -5.82 5.14 -7.27
CA PHE A 30 -5.96 4.31 -8.47
C PHE A 30 -6.93 3.18 -8.20
N VAL A 31 -7.66 2.78 -9.22
CA VAL A 31 -8.53 1.61 -9.14
C VAL A 31 -8.00 0.53 -10.06
N VAL A 32 -8.30 -0.71 -9.70
CA VAL A 32 -8.00 -1.85 -10.55
C VAL A 32 -9.31 -2.33 -11.13
N GLU A 33 -9.37 -2.42 -12.46
CA GLU A 33 -10.56 -2.89 -13.15
C GLU A 33 -10.30 -4.24 -13.78
N GLU A 34 -11.35 -5.05 -13.80
CA GLU A 34 -11.35 -6.33 -14.49
C GLU A 34 -12.69 -6.48 -15.16
N GLU A 35 -12.68 -6.61 -16.47
CA GLU A 35 -13.91 -6.76 -17.28
C GLU A 35 -14.93 -5.65 -17.01
N GLY A 36 -14.44 -4.41 -16.89
CA GLY A 36 -15.30 -3.25 -16.68
C GLY A 36 -15.77 -3.07 -15.25
N ARG A 37 -15.32 -3.92 -14.33
CA ARG A 37 -15.71 -3.87 -12.93
C ARG A 37 -14.52 -3.44 -12.08
N VAL A 38 -14.74 -2.53 -11.15
CA VAL A 38 -13.70 -2.15 -10.19
C VAL A 38 -13.54 -3.27 -9.17
N VAL A 39 -12.35 -3.86 -9.10
CA VAL A 39 -12.06 -4.97 -8.21
C VAL A 39 -11.03 -4.64 -7.14
N GLY A 40 -10.41 -3.50 -7.22
CA GLY A 40 -9.42 -3.10 -6.24
C GLY A 40 -9.15 -1.61 -6.24
N TYR A 41 -8.45 -1.18 -5.19
CA TYR A 41 -8.05 0.21 -5.02
C TYR A 41 -6.69 0.25 -4.34
N PHE A 42 -5.91 1.26 -4.65
CA PHE A 42 -4.67 1.53 -3.93
C PHE A 42 -4.30 2.99 -4.07
N ALA A 43 -3.50 3.47 -3.12
CA ALA A 43 -2.90 4.78 -3.23
C ALA A 43 -1.42 4.61 -3.56
N PHE A 44 -0.92 5.42 -4.49
CA PHE A 44 0.47 5.41 -4.92
C PHE A 44 0.94 6.86 -4.89
N LEU A 45 1.72 7.21 -3.89
CA LEU A 45 2.04 8.60 -3.56
C LEU A 45 3.54 8.81 -3.53
N PRO A 46 4.03 9.96 -4.01
CA PRO A 46 5.45 10.27 -3.95
C PRO A 46 5.90 10.61 -2.54
N SER A 47 7.18 10.38 -2.27
CA SER A 47 7.82 10.82 -1.04
C SER A 47 7.80 12.36 -0.93
N PRO A 48 7.95 12.92 0.26
CA PRO A 48 8.16 12.22 1.52
C PRO A 48 6.87 11.77 2.17
N ASP A 49 6.97 10.75 3.02
CA ASP A 49 5.87 10.32 3.87
C ASP A 49 6.30 10.51 5.32
N LEU A 50 5.48 11.22 6.07
CA LEU A 50 5.83 11.61 7.43
C LEU A 50 6.07 10.41 8.33
N THR A 51 5.29 9.34 8.17
CA THR A 51 5.43 8.14 8.99
C THR A 51 6.68 7.34 8.67
N TYR A 52 7.32 7.63 7.55
CA TYR A 52 8.51 6.92 7.10
C TYR A 52 9.81 7.67 7.39
N LYS A 53 9.72 8.81 8.06
CA LYS A 53 10.91 9.58 8.41
C LYS A 53 11.80 8.86 9.41
N LYS A 54 11.20 8.16 10.36
CA LYS A 54 11.92 7.41 11.36
C LYS A 54 11.59 5.94 11.25
N ILE A 55 12.59 5.10 11.36
CA ILE A 55 12.43 3.66 11.38
C ILE A 55 13.17 3.13 12.60
N TYR A 56 12.60 2.12 13.25
CA TYR A 56 13.09 1.54 14.48
C TYR A 56 13.42 0.08 14.26
N ASP A 57 14.37 -0.44 15.04
CA ASP A 57 14.77 -1.84 14.98
C ASP A 57 15.22 -2.28 13.59
N GLY A 58 15.82 -1.36 12.87
CA GLY A 58 16.29 -1.62 11.52
C GLY A 58 16.60 -0.33 10.80
N LYS A 59 16.68 -0.41 9.48
CA LYS A 59 16.95 0.76 8.64
C LYS A 59 16.42 0.53 7.24
N TRP A 60 16.11 1.61 6.56
CA TRP A 60 15.73 1.55 5.16
C TRP A 60 16.90 1.06 4.32
N LEU A 61 16.61 0.38 3.21
CA LEU A 61 17.64 -0.04 2.26
C LEU A 61 18.33 1.17 1.63
N ASP A 62 17.53 2.17 1.28
CA ASP A 62 18.01 3.44 0.74
C ASP A 62 17.15 4.53 1.35
N ASP A 63 17.79 5.44 2.09
CA ASP A 63 17.10 6.55 2.75
C ASP A 63 17.50 7.90 2.17
N LYS A 64 18.13 7.90 1.01
CA LYS A 64 18.64 9.12 0.37
C LYS A 64 17.90 9.49 -0.90
N THR A 65 17.34 8.51 -1.58
CA THR A 65 16.68 8.70 -2.86
C THR A 65 15.19 8.86 -2.65
N ASP A 66 14.55 9.64 -3.51
CA ASP A 66 13.10 9.74 -3.50
C ASP A 66 12.48 8.37 -3.74
N TYR A 67 11.30 8.16 -3.18
CA TYR A 67 10.59 6.89 -3.26
C TYR A 67 9.11 7.14 -3.44
N HIS A 68 8.38 6.10 -3.76
CA HIS A 68 6.92 6.12 -3.73
C HIS A 68 6.42 5.19 -2.64
N VAL A 69 5.23 5.47 -2.17
CA VAL A 69 4.58 4.69 -1.11
C VAL A 69 3.30 4.13 -1.66
N VAL A 70 3.04 2.85 -1.37
CA VAL A 70 1.75 2.23 -1.70
C VAL A 70 0.98 2.07 -0.40
N HIS A 71 -0.19 2.66 -0.35
CA HIS A 71 -1.08 2.63 0.81
C HIS A 71 -2.46 2.14 0.43
N ARG A 72 -3.21 1.72 1.42
CA ARG A 72 -4.65 1.46 1.32
C ARG A 72 -4.99 0.46 0.22
N ILE A 73 -4.20 -0.61 0.15
CA ILE A 73 -4.47 -1.67 -0.82
C ILE A 73 -5.74 -2.39 -0.40
N ALA A 74 -6.70 -2.44 -1.28
CA ALA A 74 -7.98 -3.11 -1.03
C ALA A 74 -8.41 -3.86 -2.28
N SER A 75 -8.99 -5.03 -2.10
CA SER A 75 -9.52 -5.82 -3.21
C SER A 75 -10.59 -6.76 -2.68
N TYR A 76 -11.44 -7.25 -3.57
CA TYR A 76 -12.40 -8.28 -3.20
C TYR A 76 -11.64 -9.57 -2.92
N PRO A 77 -11.97 -10.29 -1.84
CA PRO A 77 -11.25 -11.52 -1.51
C PRO A 77 -11.33 -12.60 -2.59
N GLU A 78 -12.41 -12.62 -3.34
CA GLU A 78 -12.61 -13.64 -4.37
C GLU A 78 -11.85 -13.35 -5.67
N VAL A 79 -11.28 -12.14 -5.81
CA VAL A 79 -10.54 -11.78 -7.01
C VAL A 79 -9.06 -12.01 -6.77
N HIS A 80 -8.45 -12.85 -7.59
CA HIS A 80 -7.04 -13.19 -7.45
C HIS A 80 -6.17 -12.29 -8.32
N GLY A 81 -4.92 -12.12 -7.90
CA GLY A 81 -3.93 -11.40 -8.70
C GLY A 81 -3.98 -9.89 -8.60
N VAL A 82 -4.86 -9.31 -7.80
CA VAL A 82 -4.98 -7.85 -7.68
C VAL A 82 -3.69 -7.26 -7.12
N PHE A 83 -3.14 -7.85 -6.06
CA PHE A 83 -1.92 -7.34 -5.46
C PHE A 83 -0.75 -7.36 -6.44
N SER A 84 -0.59 -8.44 -7.19
CA SER A 84 0.46 -8.54 -8.21
C SER A 84 0.29 -7.48 -9.28
N SER A 85 -0.93 -7.25 -9.73
CA SER A 85 -1.22 -6.21 -10.72
C SER A 85 -0.89 -4.82 -10.20
N ILE A 86 -1.21 -4.56 -8.94
CA ILE A 86 -0.88 -3.28 -8.29
C ILE A 86 0.63 -3.07 -8.28
N LEU A 87 1.38 -4.09 -7.84
CA LEU A 87 2.83 -3.98 -7.77
C LEU A 87 3.47 -3.83 -9.14
N ASP A 88 2.97 -4.57 -10.13
CA ASP A 88 3.48 -4.43 -11.50
C ASP A 88 3.33 -2.99 -12.00
N PHE A 89 2.17 -2.40 -11.76
CA PHE A 89 1.93 -1.01 -12.13
C PHE A 89 2.90 -0.08 -11.40
N CYS A 90 3.00 -0.22 -10.09
CA CYS A 90 3.85 0.65 -9.27
C CYS A 90 5.32 0.53 -9.67
N LEU A 91 5.79 -0.69 -9.87
CA LEU A 91 7.18 -0.93 -10.25
C LEU A 91 7.50 -0.42 -11.65
N SER A 92 6.50 -0.27 -12.50
CA SER A 92 6.69 0.33 -13.82
C SER A 92 6.92 1.85 -13.71
N ARG A 93 6.56 2.45 -12.58
CA ARG A 93 6.65 3.91 -12.37
C ARG A 93 7.85 4.31 -11.52
N ASP A 94 8.21 3.50 -10.54
CA ASP A 94 9.34 3.76 -9.67
C ASP A 94 9.90 2.44 -9.19
N ARG A 95 11.21 2.36 -9.10
CA ARG A 95 11.89 1.17 -8.59
C ARG A 95 11.98 1.20 -7.07
N ASN A 96 11.98 2.39 -6.47
CA ASN A 96 12.13 2.57 -5.05
C ASN A 96 10.76 2.73 -4.40
N ILE A 97 10.28 1.66 -3.80
CA ILE A 97 8.94 1.62 -3.23
C ILE A 97 8.98 1.18 -1.78
N ARG A 98 8.24 1.87 -0.94
CA ARG A 98 8.06 1.53 0.48
C ARG A 98 6.61 1.15 0.74
N ILE A 99 6.42 0.10 1.52
CA ILE A 99 5.10 -0.39 1.92
C ILE A 99 5.18 -0.81 3.39
N ASP A 100 4.12 -0.58 4.14
CA ASP A 100 4.03 -1.09 5.50
C ASP A 100 2.82 -2.00 5.64
N THR A 101 2.84 -2.87 6.64
CA THR A 101 1.74 -3.77 6.91
C THR A 101 1.67 -4.09 8.39
N HIS A 102 0.50 -4.51 8.86
CA HIS A 102 0.30 -4.93 10.24
C HIS A 102 1.02 -6.24 10.50
N ARG A 103 1.56 -6.40 11.72
CA ARG A 103 2.29 -7.62 12.07
C ARG A 103 1.45 -8.88 11.99
N ASP A 104 0.13 -8.77 12.11
CA ASP A 104 -0.76 -9.91 12.02
C ASP A 104 -1.13 -10.26 10.59
N ASN A 105 -0.81 -9.40 9.64
CA ASN A 105 -1.14 -9.65 8.23
C ASN A 105 -0.05 -10.50 7.59
N LYS A 106 -0.07 -11.79 7.88
CA LYS A 106 0.95 -12.72 7.40
C LYS A 106 0.89 -12.91 5.88
N ILE A 107 -0.30 -12.81 5.32
CA ILE A 107 -0.47 -12.94 3.87
C ILE A 107 0.23 -11.81 3.16
N MET A 108 0.05 -10.56 3.61
CA MET A 108 0.72 -9.42 3.01
C MET A 108 2.22 -9.51 3.18
N GLN A 109 2.70 -9.90 4.36
CA GLN A 109 4.14 -10.05 4.60
C GLN A 109 4.75 -11.05 3.61
N HIS A 110 4.08 -12.18 3.43
CA HIS A 110 4.53 -13.20 2.49
C HIS A 110 4.56 -12.65 1.05
N ASN A 111 3.50 -11.96 0.67
CA ASN A 111 3.40 -11.39 -0.67
C ASN A 111 4.48 -10.34 -0.93
N LEU A 112 4.79 -9.52 0.06
CA LEU A 112 5.85 -8.51 -0.09
C LEU A 112 7.20 -9.18 -0.31
N LEU A 113 7.53 -10.19 0.49
CA LEU A 113 8.79 -10.91 0.31
C LEU A 113 8.84 -11.60 -1.05
N LYS A 114 7.74 -12.20 -1.46
CA LYS A 114 7.65 -12.88 -2.76
C LYS A 114 7.88 -11.92 -3.92
N HIS A 115 7.49 -10.65 -3.77
CA HIS A 115 7.66 -9.65 -4.81
C HIS A 115 8.97 -8.86 -4.68
N GLY A 116 9.90 -9.35 -3.89
CA GLY A 116 11.23 -8.77 -3.84
C GLY A 116 11.42 -7.65 -2.82
N PHE A 117 10.46 -7.43 -1.96
CA PHE A 117 10.60 -6.46 -0.88
C PHE A 117 11.40 -7.06 0.26
N SER A 118 12.14 -6.23 0.97
CA SER A 118 12.89 -6.62 2.16
C SER A 118 12.28 -5.98 3.39
N TYR A 119 12.22 -6.75 4.46
CA TYR A 119 11.82 -6.21 5.75
C TYR A 119 12.90 -5.24 6.24
N CYS A 120 12.51 -4.05 6.63
CA CYS A 120 13.47 -3.02 7.02
C CYS A 120 13.43 -2.66 8.50
N GLY A 121 12.28 -2.80 9.15
CA GLY A 121 12.15 -2.42 10.54
C GLY A 121 10.72 -2.04 10.89
N ILE A 122 10.57 -1.21 11.91
CA ILE A 122 9.28 -0.84 12.44
C ILE A 122 9.07 0.66 12.27
N ILE A 123 7.88 1.03 11.83
CA ILE A 123 7.44 2.42 11.82
C ILE A 123 6.20 2.56 12.68
N TYR A 124 5.87 3.79 13.04
CA TYR A 124 4.67 4.08 13.81
C TYR A 124 3.81 5.07 13.04
N LEU A 125 2.52 4.74 12.93
CA LEU A 125 1.55 5.64 12.33
C LEU A 125 1.35 6.85 13.24
N LEU A 126 0.69 7.88 12.73
CA LEU A 126 0.39 9.05 13.55
C LEU A 126 -0.47 8.70 14.76
N SER A 127 -1.25 7.65 14.67
CA SER A 127 -2.03 7.13 15.80
C SER A 127 -1.17 6.49 16.89
N GLY A 128 0.11 6.21 16.60
CA GLY A 128 0.99 5.47 17.47
C GLY A 128 0.99 3.97 17.21
N ASP A 129 0.18 3.50 16.28
CA ASP A 129 0.12 2.08 15.96
C ASP A 129 1.37 1.65 15.20
N GLU A 130 1.86 0.47 15.56
CA GLU A 130 3.04 -0.12 14.95
C GLU A 130 2.73 -0.72 13.59
N ARG A 131 3.69 -0.60 12.66
CA ARG A 131 3.62 -1.30 11.38
C ARG A 131 4.99 -1.84 11.01
N LEU A 132 5.00 -2.95 10.28
CA LEU A 132 6.23 -3.51 9.74
C LEU A 132 6.52 -2.82 8.41
N ALA A 133 7.74 -2.34 8.25
CA ALA A 133 8.13 -1.55 7.09
C ALA A 133 8.96 -2.38 6.13
N TYR A 134 8.64 -2.25 4.85
CA TYR A 134 9.30 -2.97 3.77
C TYR A 134 9.71 -2.00 2.68
N GLN A 135 10.78 -2.32 1.99
CA GLN A 135 11.24 -1.52 0.86
C GLN A 135 11.78 -2.44 -0.23
N ARG A 136 11.56 -2.00 -1.46
CA ARG A 136 12.19 -2.61 -2.62
C ARG A 136 12.84 -1.49 -3.44
N ILE A 137 14.08 -1.72 -3.87
CA ILE A 137 14.83 -0.76 -4.68
C ILE A 137 15.34 -1.42 -5.97
#